data_4e60b47604c7f0dd70d23f04f6b7ece8
#
_entry.id   4e60b47604c7f0dd70d23f04f6b7ece8
#
_cell.length_a   1.000
_cell.length_b   1.000
_cell.length_c   1.000
_cell.angle_alpha   90.00
_cell.angle_beta   90.00
_cell.angle_gamma   90.00
#
_symmetry.space_group_name_H-M   'P 1'
#
loop_
_entity.id
_entity.type
_entity.pdbx_description
1 polymer ?
#
loop_
_entity_poly.entity_id
_entity_poly.type
_entity_poly.pdbx_seq_one_letter_code
_entity_poly.pdbx_strand_id
1 'polypeptide(L)'
;MDILYGGINDVTHEIVGTDFDYYQDYRHEPYQNYLNRNLFPRIKFEFGEDVINGKRVVVLAIEAAKEIPTSFNKVRYIRIGSSKDSMENNPKKEKELFKVLENGYPTIVNTESLYQDLTFEKLFMYYGSKGISIKQETFKKNLHLLTPDGKYNIMAQLLSDNSQLPLRLSIFEGETKGSNLYAIKEFGFDCLLYSLKNLLDYGDVINIIQSDETNRKEERKETPLFDIKSFNEAIVNAVLHNKWVDGNEPMITVYSNRIEILSRGTIAPSQTLEGFYLGESVPVNEKLSEIFAQLRISDKSGRGVPKIVENYSRSAFEFRDNSIVVTIPFNYNRKVGDNVGNKIGDNPITRKHGLNLTRERIILEMRHDPNITKAELVVLLGISNTAVDNNIRYLRENGYIIRVGENKNGYREVLK
;
A
#
# COMPACT_ATOMS: atom_id res chain seq x y z
N MET A 1 13.47 -16.95 -14.05
CA MET A 1 13.69 -18.37 -14.45
C MET A 1 12.33 -19.02 -14.38
N ASP A 2 11.88 -19.61 -15.49
CA ASP A 2 10.64 -20.38 -15.53
C ASP A 2 10.96 -21.87 -15.51
N ILE A 3 10.08 -22.67 -14.89
CA ILE A 3 10.26 -24.12 -14.79
C ILE A 3 9.00 -24.81 -15.34
N LEU A 4 9.17 -25.63 -16.33
CA LEU A 4 8.10 -26.47 -16.90
C LEU A 4 8.31 -27.93 -16.49
N TYR A 5 7.25 -28.60 -16.12
CA TYR A 5 7.26 -29.99 -15.70
C TYR A 5 6.51 -30.84 -16.73
N GLY A 6 7.19 -31.88 -17.30
CA GLY A 6 6.56 -32.94 -18.05
C GLY A 6 6.30 -34.16 -17.17
N GLY A 7 5.09 -34.73 -17.24
CA GLY A 7 4.71 -35.86 -16.39
C GLY A 7 3.86 -35.49 -15.17
N ILE A 8 3.34 -34.26 -15.13
CA ILE A 8 2.36 -33.79 -14.15
C ILE A 8 1.08 -33.41 -14.87
N ASN A 9 -0.06 -33.83 -14.35
CA ASN A 9 -1.36 -33.49 -14.94
C ASN A 9 -1.70 -32.01 -14.68
N ASP A 10 -2.04 -31.28 -15.74
CA ASP A 10 -2.32 -29.84 -15.69
C ASP A 10 -3.54 -29.45 -14.81
N VAL A 11 -4.50 -30.40 -14.61
CA VAL A 11 -5.75 -30.14 -13.92
C VAL A 11 -5.73 -30.66 -12.47
N THR A 12 -5.26 -31.94 -12.31
CA THR A 12 -5.27 -32.57 -10.98
C THR A 12 -3.98 -32.36 -10.22
N HIS A 13 -2.91 -31.89 -10.89
CA HIS A 13 -1.55 -31.77 -10.38
C HIS A 13 -0.95 -33.10 -9.90
N GLU A 14 -1.53 -34.22 -10.31
CA GLU A 14 -1.01 -35.55 -10.00
C GLU A 14 0.21 -35.89 -10.85
N ILE A 15 1.17 -36.60 -10.27
CA ILE A 15 2.33 -37.11 -10.99
C ILE A 15 1.88 -38.33 -11.79
N VAL A 16 1.80 -38.17 -13.10
CA VAL A 16 1.41 -39.25 -14.03
C VAL A 16 2.59 -39.93 -14.70
N GLY A 17 3.75 -39.26 -14.73
CA GLY A 17 4.97 -39.70 -15.42
C GLY A 17 4.96 -39.32 -16.90
N THR A 18 6.14 -39.41 -17.55
CA THR A 18 6.29 -39.10 -18.98
C THR A 18 7.37 -39.96 -19.62
N ASP A 19 7.11 -40.38 -20.89
CA ASP A 19 8.05 -41.05 -21.75
C ASP A 19 8.81 -40.08 -22.68
N PHE A 20 8.60 -38.76 -22.50
CA PHE A 20 9.27 -37.74 -23.30
C PHE A 20 10.79 -37.83 -23.16
N ASP A 21 11.46 -38.12 -24.27
CA ASP A 21 12.91 -38.18 -24.35
C ASP A 21 13.46 -36.92 -25.05
N TYR A 22 14.08 -36.07 -24.30
CA TYR A 22 14.69 -34.83 -24.81
C TYR A 22 16.06 -35.03 -25.45
N TYR A 23 16.62 -36.26 -25.42
CA TYR A 23 17.80 -36.66 -26.17
C TYR A 23 17.46 -37.20 -27.59
N GLN A 24 16.20 -37.51 -27.80
CA GLN A 24 15.75 -38.02 -29.08
C GLN A 24 15.90 -36.98 -30.18
N ASP A 25 16.23 -37.44 -31.40
CA ASP A 25 16.28 -36.61 -32.58
C ASP A 25 14.86 -36.11 -32.97
N TYR A 26 14.74 -34.83 -33.24
CA TYR A 26 13.57 -34.20 -33.78
C TYR A 26 13.91 -33.58 -35.14
N ARG A 27 13.24 -34.02 -36.21
CA ARG A 27 13.50 -33.58 -37.60
C ARG A 27 14.96 -33.74 -38.01
N HIS A 28 15.53 -34.91 -37.71
CA HIS A 28 16.90 -35.31 -38.05
C HIS A 28 18.04 -34.53 -37.33
N GLU A 29 17.74 -33.94 -36.24
CA GLU A 29 18.73 -33.27 -35.36
C GLU A 29 18.36 -33.45 -33.89
N PRO A 30 19.32 -33.39 -32.97
CA PRO A 30 19.03 -33.40 -31.53
C PRO A 30 18.00 -32.33 -31.16
N TYR A 31 17.00 -32.67 -30.34
CA TYR A 31 15.90 -31.79 -30.00
C TYR A 31 16.36 -30.43 -29.44
N GLN A 32 17.43 -30.43 -28.61
CA GLN A 32 18.02 -29.21 -28.06
C GLN A 32 18.60 -28.31 -29.18
N ASN A 33 19.23 -28.89 -30.19
CA ASN A 33 19.77 -28.14 -31.33
C ASN A 33 18.65 -27.54 -32.17
N TYR A 34 17.57 -28.27 -32.39
CA TYR A 34 16.37 -27.77 -33.04
C TYR A 34 15.79 -26.57 -32.32
N LEU A 35 15.66 -26.62 -30.96
CA LEU A 35 15.19 -25.49 -30.17
C LEU A 35 16.13 -24.29 -30.28
N ASN A 36 17.44 -24.48 -30.07
CA ASN A 36 18.44 -23.42 -30.13
C ASN A 36 18.51 -22.71 -31.49
N ARG A 37 18.28 -23.45 -32.59
CA ARG A 37 18.27 -22.90 -33.94
C ARG A 37 17.04 -22.04 -34.24
N ASN A 38 15.91 -22.36 -33.60
CA ASN A 38 14.62 -21.70 -33.88
C ASN A 38 14.28 -20.63 -32.83
N LEU A 39 15.07 -20.50 -31.76
CA LEU A 39 14.90 -19.45 -30.75
C LEU A 39 15.76 -18.23 -31.08
N PHE A 40 15.13 -17.04 -31.16
CA PHE A 40 15.81 -15.76 -31.40
C PHE A 40 15.20 -14.62 -30.59
N PRO A 41 15.99 -13.84 -29.83
CA PRO A 41 17.36 -14.15 -29.41
C PRO A 41 17.45 -15.52 -28.72
N ARG A 42 18.64 -16.11 -28.74
CA ARG A 42 18.86 -17.35 -28.00
C ARG A 42 18.63 -17.15 -26.52
N ILE A 43 17.91 -18.07 -25.90
CA ILE A 43 17.69 -18.11 -24.46
C ILE A 43 18.30 -19.40 -23.91
N LYS A 44 18.90 -19.29 -22.73
CA LYS A 44 19.45 -20.46 -22.08
C LYS A 44 18.33 -21.29 -21.47
N PHE A 45 18.36 -22.60 -21.74
CA PHE A 45 17.46 -23.57 -21.14
C PHE A 45 18.22 -24.86 -20.87
N GLU A 46 17.76 -25.58 -19.85
CA GLU A 46 18.35 -26.87 -19.44
C GLU A 46 17.23 -27.88 -19.18
N PHE A 47 17.41 -29.10 -19.71
CA PHE A 47 16.57 -30.22 -19.37
C PHE A 47 17.19 -31.00 -18.22
N GLY A 48 16.36 -31.43 -17.28
CA GLY A 48 16.67 -32.38 -16.23
C GLY A 48 15.55 -33.39 -16.07
N GLU A 49 15.79 -34.44 -15.34
CA GLU A 49 14.81 -35.45 -15.01
C GLU A 49 14.94 -35.93 -13.58
N ASP A 50 13.83 -36.34 -12.99
CA ASP A 50 13.77 -36.93 -11.66
C ASP A 50 12.75 -38.07 -11.65
N VAL A 51 12.84 -38.96 -10.67
CA VAL A 51 11.88 -40.03 -10.45
C VAL A 51 11.15 -39.82 -9.13
N ILE A 52 9.88 -39.44 -9.25
CA ILE A 52 9.03 -39.15 -8.07
C ILE A 52 7.96 -40.24 -7.98
N ASN A 53 7.91 -40.95 -6.86
CA ASN A 53 6.98 -42.08 -6.64
C ASN A 53 7.05 -43.16 -7.74
N GLY A 54 8.27 -43.45 -8.26
CA GLY A 54 8.48 -44.44 -9.31
C GLY A 54 8.06 -43.98 -10.70
N LYS A 55 7.68 -42.72 -10.89
CA LYS A 55 7.29 -42.13 -12.17
C LYS A 55 8.31 -41.09 -12.61
N ARG A 56 8.77 -41.17 -13.86
CA ARG A 56 9.72 -40.22 -14.43
C ARG A 56 9.05 -38.88 -14.70
N VAL A 57 9.68 -37.82 -14.23
CA VAL A 57 9.29 -36.42 -14.48
C VAL A 57 10.43 -35.72 -15.17
N VAL A 58 10.15 -35.02 -16.26
CA VAL A 58 11.13 -34.20 -16.97
C VAL A 58 10.93 -32.73 -16.57
N VAL A 59 12.01 -32.06 -16.28
CA VAL A 59 12.03 -30.64 -15.89
C VAL A 59 12.75 -29.84 -16.96
N LEU A 60 12.13 -28.77 -17.44
CA LEU A 60 12.75 -27.80 -18.32
C LEU A 60 12.88 -26.47 -17.61
N ALA A 61 14.10 -26.07 -17.29
CA ALA A 61 14.42 -24.78 -16.73
C ALA A 61 14.78 -23.77 -17.83
N ILE A 62 14.14 -22.61 -17.83
CA ILE A 62 14.30 -21.60 -18.87
C ILE A 62 14.72 -20.28 -18.20
N GLU A 63 15.82 -19.68 -18.65
CA GLU A 63 16.20 -18.34 -18.21
C GLU A 63 15.23 -17.28 -18.77
N ALA A 64 15.05 -16.18 -18.02
CA ALA A 64 14.27 -15.04 -18.51
C ALA A 64 15.00 -14.31 -19.64
N ALA A 65 14.26 -13.84 -20.62
CA ALA A 65 14.77 -12.90 -21.62
C ALA A 65 15.21 -11.60 -20.92
N LYS A 66 16.31 -10.98 -21.37
CA LYS A 66 16.91 -9.81 -20.69
C LYS A 66 16.63 -8.50 -21.41
N GLU A 67 16.67 -8.47 -22.72
CA GLU A 67 16.59 -7.24 -23.52
C GLU A 67 15.45 -7.29 -24.53
N ILE A 68 15.30 -8.41 -25.21
CA ILE A 68 14.32 -8.59 -26.28
C ILE A 68 13.54 -9.89 -26.04
N PRO A 69 12.20 -9.90 -26.23
CA PRO A 69 11.41 -11.11 -26.09
C PRO A 69 11.84 -12.17 -27.11
N THR A 70 12.06 -13.39 -26.66
CA THR A 70 12.45 -14.49 -27.52
C THR A 70 11.31 -14.90 -28.44
N SER A 71 11.61 -15.12 -29.71
CA SER A 71 10.70 -15.70 -30.71
C SER A 71 11.08 -17.15 -31.03
N PHE A 72 10.11 -17.96 -31.38
CA PHE A 72 10.29 -19.29 -31.96
C PHE A 72 9.80 -19.29 -33.41
N ASN A 73 10.66 -19.68 -34.34
CA ASN A 73 10.37 -19.55 -35.78
C ASN A 73 9.93 -18.15 -36.19
N LYS A 74 10.56 -17.10 -35.65
CA LYS A 74 10.24 -15.68 -35.89
C LYS A 74 8.88 -15.21 -35.33
N VAL A 75 8.13 -16.06 -34.64
CA VAL A 75 6.85 -15.72 -34.02
C VAL A 75 7.05 -15.65 -32.50
N ARG A 76 6.57 -14.59 -31.88
CA ARG A 76 6.45 -14.48 -30.42
C ARG A 76 5.09 -14.98 -30.00
N TYR A 77 5.06 -15.79 -28.97
CA TYR A 77 3.84 -16.38 -28.45
C TYR A 77 3.52 -15.86 -27.05
N ILE A 78 2.23 -15.78 -26.76
CA ILE A 78 1.69 -15.53 -25.43
C ILE A 78 0.75 -16.66 -25.06
N ARG A 79 0.70 -17.01 -23.77
CA ARG A 79 -0.30 -17.92 -23.22
C ARG A 79 -1.52 -17.12 -22.77
N ILE A 80 -2.70 -17.52 -23.24
CA ILE A 80 -4.00 -16.97 -22.81
C ILE A 80 -4.83 -18.15 -22.33
N GLY A 81 -4.97 -18.28 -21.00
CA GLY A 81 -5.54 -19.47 -20.38
C GLY A 81 -4.71 -20.72 -20.73
N SER A 82 -5.34 -21.75 -21.28
CA SER A 82 -4.70 -22.99 -21.74
C SER A 82 -4.17 -22.93 -23.18
N SER A 83 -4.44 -21.85 -23.94
CA SER A 83 -4.09 -21.72 -25.34
C SER A 83 -2.89 -20.81 -25.56
N LYS A 84 -2.10 -21.12 -26.61
CA LYS A 84 -1.08 -20.19 -27.11
C LYS A 84 -1.68 -19.30 -28.21
N ASP A 85 -1.31 -18.03 -28.23
CA ASP A 85 -1.64 -17.10 -29.31
C ASP A 85 -0.39 -16.34 -29.76
N SER A 86 -0.40 -15.77 -30.96
CA SER A 86 0.67 -14.89 -31.43
C SER A 86 0.60 -13.56 -30.75
N MET A 87 1.76 -13.01 -30.37
CA MET A 87 1.86 -11.64 -29.83
C MET A 87 1.44 -10.59 -30.85
N GLU A 88 1.53 -10.87 -32.15
CA GLU A 88 1.04 -9.99 -33.22
C GLU A 88 -0.46 -9.69 -33.07
N ASN A 89 -1.23 -10.66 -32.58
CA ASN A 89 -2.65 -10.49 -32.26
C ASN A 89 -2.89 -9.69 -30.99
N ASN A 90 -1.84 -9.43 -30.23
CA ASN A 90 -1.89 -8.78 -28.91
C ASN A 90 -0.90 -7.59 -28.80
N PRO A 91 -0.99 -6.56 -29.69
CA PRO A 91 0.05 -5.53 -29.82
C PRO A 91 0.27 -4.70 -28.56
N LYS A 92 -0.75 -4.53 -27.71
CA LYS A 92 -0.58 -3.84 -26.42
C LYS A 92 0.33 -4.62 -25.47
N LYS A 93 0.09 -5.93 -25.36
CA LYS A 93 0.91 -6.82 -24.50
C LYS A 93 2.34 -6.96 -25.04
N GLU A 94 2.50 -6.98 -26.36
CA GLU A 94 3.84 -6.99 -26.97
C GLU A 94 4.61 -5.72 -26.61
N LYS A 95 3.99 -4.55 -26.75
CA LYS A 95 4.58 -3.25 -26.37
C LYS A 95 4.92 -3.18 -24.88
N GLU A 96 4.06 -3.70 -24.02
CA GLU A 96 4.30 -3.77 -22.57
C GLU A 96 5.49 -4.68 -22.27
N LEU A 97 5.59 -5.84 -22.91
CA LEU A 97 6.70 -6.77 -22.74
C LEU A 97 8.05 -6.14 -23.14
N PHE A 98 8.10 -5.44 -24.27
CA PHE A 98 9.31 -4.72 -24.69
C PHE A 98 9.70 -3.65 -23.66
N LYS A 99 8.74 -2.86 -23.18
CA LYS A 99 9.00 -1.85 -22.14
C LYS A 99 9.55 -2.47 -20.85
N VAL A 100 8.99 -3.62 -20.44
CA VAL A 100 9.46 -4.32 -19.23
C VAL A 100 10.90 -4.83 -19.41
N LEU A 101 11.25 -5.33 -20.59
CA LEU A 101 12.60 -5.81 -20.85
C LEU A 101 13.61 -4.66 -20.98
N GLU A 102 13.20 -3.53 -21.53
CA GLU A 102 14.05 -2.36 -21.69
C GLU A 102 14.25 -1.58 -20.36
N ASN A 103 13.18 -1.37 -19.60
CA ASN A 103 13.16 -0.47 -18.43
C ASN A 103 12.97 -1.20 -17.09
N GLY A 104 12.84 -2.51 -17.08
CA GLY A 104 12.42 -3.31 -15.93
C GLY A 104 10.91 -3.23 -15.69
N TYR A 105 10.46 -3.99 -14.69
CA TYR A 105 9.06 -3.91 -14.25
C TYR A 105 8.72 -2.50 -13.75
N PRO A 106 7.48 -2.01 -14.00
CA PRO A 106 7.06 -0.74 -13.47
C PRO A 106 7.20 -0.67 -11.94
N THR A 107 7.92 0.33 -11.48
CA THR A 107 8.12 0.63 -10.05
C THR A 107 7.78 2.08 -9.79
N ILE A 108 7.63 2.46 -8.52
CA ILE A 108 7.36 3.86 -8.16
C ILE A 108 8.49 4.82 -8.56
N VAL A 109 9.71 4.32 -8.79
CA VAL A 109 10.89 5.15 -9.15
C VAL A 109 11.13 5.26 -10.65
N ASN A 110 10.66 4.28 -11.48
CA ASN A 110 10.86 4.33 -12.93
C ASN A 110 9.57 4.67 -13.72
N THR A 111 8.41 4.75 -13.04
CA THR A 111 7.14 5.11 -13.67
C THR A 111 6.89 6.61 -13.51
N GLU A 112 6.69 7.31 -14.63
CA GLU A 112 6.37 8.74 -14.65
C GLU A 112 5.03 9.01 -13.97
N SER A 113 4.96 10.03 -13.11
CA SER A 113 3.72 10.55 -12.55
C SER A 113 2.94 11.35 -13.60
N LEU A 114 1.63 11.27 -13.54
CA LEU A 114 0.74 12.15 -14.32
C LEU A 114 0.82 13.62 -13.86
N TYR A 115 1.33 13.86 -12.65
CA TYR A 115 1.44 15.17 -12.03
C TYR A 115 2.89 15.63 -12.03
N GLN A 116 3.16 16.73 -12.71
CA GLN A 116 4.52 17.28 -12.85
C GLN A 116 4.70 18.62 -12.11
N ASP A 117 3.63 19.22 -11.60
CA ASP A 117 3.67 20.42 -10.76
C ASP A 117 3.59 20.01 -9.29
N LEU A 118 4.70 19.49 -8.76
CA LEU A 118 4.79 18.95 -7.41
C LEU A 118 5.65 19.83 -6.51
N THR A 119 5.17 20.10 -5.30
CA THR A 119 5.88 20.75 -4.20
C THR A 119 6.19 19.79 -3.08
N PHE A 120 7.17 20.10 -2.21
CA PHE A 120 7.71 19.16 -1.21
C PHE A 120 7.97 19.83 0.14
N GLU A 121 7.27 20.91 0.48
CA GLU A 121 7.48 21.64 1.74
C GLU A 121 7.24 20.73 2.96
N LYS A 122 6.17 19.94 2.94
CA LYS A 122 5.85 18.99 4.01
C LYS A 122 6.89 17.88 4.15
N LEU A 123 7.48 17.43 3.03
CA LEU A 123 8.57 16.46 3.08
C LEU A 123 9.77 17.05 3.85
N PHE A 124 10.18 18.28 3.55
CA PHE A 124 11.25 18.97 4.28
C PHE A 124 10.89 19.16 5.75
N MET A 125 9.66 19.58 6.05
CA MET A 125 9.19 19.74 7.44
C MET A 125 9.24 18.42 8.20
N TYR A 126 8.83 17.32 7.58
CA TYR A 126 8.85 16.00 8.21
C TYR A 126 10.27 15.54 8.55
N TYR A 127 11.22 15.67 7.60
CA TYR A 127 12.63 15.39 7.83
C TYR A 127 13.22 16.29 8.94
N GLY A 128 12.92 17.59 8.89
CA GLY A 128 13.34 18.55 9.92
C GLY A 128 12.81 18.19 11.31
N SER A 129 11.57 17.71 11.43
CA SER A 129 11.00 17.25 12.70
C SER A 129 11.71 16.03 13.30
N LYS A 130 12.42 15.27 12.47
CA LYS A 130 13.27 14.13 12.87
C LYS A 130 14.73 14.52 13.11
N GLY A 131 15.07 15.81 12.99
CA GLY A 131 16.44 16.30 13.09
C GLY A 131 17.34 15.97 11.92
N ILE A 132 16.75 15.62 10.76
CA ILE A 132 17.47 15.26 9.53
C ILE A 132 17.34 16.41 8.54
N SER A 133 18.49 16.95 8.09
CA SER A 133 18.53 17.97 7.05
C SER A 133 18.71 17.35 5.69
N ILE A 134 17.85 17.72 4.74
CA ILE A 134 17.98 17.39 3.31
C ILE A 134 18.27 18.66 2.51
N LYS A 135 19.23 18.56 1.58
CA LYS A 135 19.64 19.71 0.76
C LYS A 135 18.66 19.90 -0.39
N GLN A 136 18.14 21.13 -0.53
CA GLN A 136 17.14 21.47 -1.53
C GLN A 136 17.61 21.25 -2.97
N GLU A 137 18.92 21.44 -3.24
CA GLU A 137 19.48 21.30 -4.57
C GLU A 137 19.61 19.83 -5.02
N THR A 138 19.72 18.89 -4.08
CA THR A 138 20.05 17.49 -4.39
C THR A 138 18.98 16.49 -3.95
N PHE A 139 17.94 16.91 -3.22
CA PHE A 139 16.97 15.97 -2.64
C PHE A 139 16.24 15.13 -3.69
N LYS A 140 15.90 15.72 -4.85
CA LYS A 140 15.22 15.00 -5.92
C LYS A 140 16.02 13.80 -6.41
N LYS A 141 17.34 13.99 -6.55
CA LYS A 141 18.26 12.93 -6.94
C LYS A 141 18.49 11.94 -5.81
N ASN A 142 18.73 12.43 -4.59
CA ASN A 142 19.07 11.61 -3.43
C ASN A 142 17.90 10.71 -3.00
N LEU A 143 16.66 11.20 -3.17
CA LEU A 143 15.45 10.45 -2.86
C LEU A 143 14.85 9.74 -4.08
N HIS A 144 15.55 9.71 -5.22
CA HIS A 144 15.11 9.06 -6.46
C HIS A 144 13.71 9.50 -6.92
N LEU A 145 13.43 10.82 -6.90
CA LEU A 145 12.11 11.38 -7.25
C LEU A 145 11.92 11.63 -8.76
N LEU A 146 12.94 11.38 -9.56
CA LEU A 146 12.92 11.62 -11.00
C LEU A 146 13.15 10.31 -11.76
N THR A 147 12.46 10.18 -12.89
CA THR A 147 12.77 9.18 -13.92
C THR A 147 14.09 9.50 -14.63
N PRO A 148 14.68 8.58 -15.42
CA PRO A 148 15.87 8.88 -16.23
C PRO A 148 15.72 10.10 -17.14
N ASP A 149 14.50 10.37 -17.62
CA ASP A 149 14.17 11.51 -18.49
C ASP A 149 13.96 12.83 -17.71
N GLY A 150 14.20 12.82 -16.39
CA GLY A 150 14.09 14.00 -15.53
C GLY A 150 12.68 14.41 -15.15
N LYS A 151 11.69 13.56 -15.37
CA LYS A 151 10.28 13.75 -14.97
C LYS A 151 10.02 13.26 -13.56
N TYR A 152 9.09 13.88 -12.84
CA TYR A 152 8.65 13.34 -11.56
C TYR A 152 8.01 11.96 -11.73
N ASN A 153 8.39 11.04 -10.87
CA ASN A 153 7.87 9.68 -10.83
C ASN A 153 6.77 9.51 -9.76
N ILE A 154 6.20 8.30 -9.66
CA ILE A 154 5.15 8.00 -8.67
C ILE A 154 5.63 8.20 -7.23
N MET A 155 6.92 7.93 -6.93
CA MET A 155 7.46 8.17 -5.59
C MET A 155 7.48 9.67 -5.25
N ALA A 156 7.81 10.53 -6.22
CA ALA A 156 7.70 11.97 -6.06
C ALA A 156 6.26 12.40 -5.76
N GLN A 157 5.29 11.86 -6.50
CA GLN A 157 3.88 12.12 -6.26
C GLN A 157 3.46 11.72 -4.83
N LEU A 158 3.81 10.51 -4.36
CA LEU A 158 3.49 10.04 -3.01
C LEU A 158 4.06 10.93 -1.91
N LEU A 159 5.25 11.50 -2.13
CA LEU A 159 5.95 12.32 -1.15
C LEU A 159 5.70 13.83 -1.31
N SER A 160 4.93 14.25 -2.31
CA SER A 160 4.59 15.65 -2.57
C SER A 160 3.51 16.16 -1.62
N ASP A 161 3.37 17.48 -1.56
CA ASP A 161 2.37 18.17 -0.72
C ASP A 161 0.93 17.93 -1.21
N ASN A 162 0.77 17.48 -2.47
CA ASN A 162 -0.51 17.26 -3.14
C ASN A 162 -0.55 15.90 -3.89
N SER A 163 -0.27 14.83 -3.18
CA SER A 163 -0.06 13.47 -3.73
C SER A 163 -1.22 12.91 -4.58
N GLN A 164 -2.44 13.43 -4.46
CA GLN A 164 -3.66 12.93 -5.09
C GLN A 164 -4.02 11.47 -4.75
N LEU A 165 -3.30 10.85 -3.83
CA LEU A 165 -3.48 9.47 -3.39
C LEU A 165 -3.71 9.42 -1.88
N PRO A 166 -4.98 9.48 -1.40
CA PRO A 166 -5.28 9.38 0.01
C PRO A 166 -5.15 7.94 0.52
N LEU A 167 -4.83 7.79 1.81
CA LEU A 167 -5.06 6.54 2.52
C LEU A 167 -6.50 6.53 3.03
N ARG A 168 -7.28 5.49 2.70
CA ARG A 168 -8.69 5.39 3.11
C ARG A 168 -8.93 4.27 4.08
N LEU A 169 -9.77 4.55 5.08
CA LEU A 169 -10.27 3.59 6.03
C LEU A 169 -11.80 3.59 5.99
N SER A 170 -12.40 2.46 5.61
CA SER A 170 -13.85 2.28 5.55
C SER A 170 -14.33 1.54 6.78
N ILE A 171 -15.39 2.00 7.42
CA ILE A 171 -15.97 1.41 8.63
C ILE A 171 -17.37 0.88 8.32
N PHE A 172 -17.57 -0.41 8.53
CA PHE A 172 -18.87 -1.07 8.37
C PHE A 172 -19.50 -1.38 9.72
N GLU A 173 -20.84 -1.38 9.80
CA GLU A 173 -21.58 -1.69 11.01
C GLU A 173 -21.54 -3.19 11.37
N GLY A 174 -21.46 -4.06 10.38
CA GLY A 174 -21.45 -5.51 10.55
C GLY A 174 -20.13 -6.16 10.19
N GLU A 175 -20.19 -7.48 9.96
CA GLU A 175 -19.01 -8.32 9.72
C GLU A 175 -18.62 -8.44 8.24
N THR A 176 -19.42 -7.89 7.33
CA THR A 176 -19.20 -8.01 5.89
C THR A 176 -19.40 -6.66 5.17
N LYS A 177 -18.89 -6.56 3.95
CA LYS A 177 -19.13 -5.39 3.07
C LYS A 177 -20.60 -5.24 2.63
N GLY A 178 -21.42 -6.26 2.85
CA GLY A 178 -22.86 -6.18 2.61
C GLY A 178 -23.63 -5.47 3.73
N SER A 179 -22.99 -5.21 4.87
CA SER A 179 -23.58 -4.40 5.95
C SER A 179 -23.50 -2.91 5.62
N ASN A 180 -24.22 -2.08 6.40
CA ASN A 180 -24.20 -0.64 6.21
C ASN A 180 -22.80 -0.07 6.35
N LEU A 181 -22.44 0.84 5.44
CA LEU A 181 -21.22 1.62 5.54
C LEU A 181 -21.45 2.76 6.54
N TYR A 182 -20.79 2.69 7.69
CA TYR A 182 -20.93 3.66 8.76
C TYR A 182 -20.16 4.95 8.49
N ALA A 183 -18.91 4.85 8.04
CA ALA A 183 -18.06 5.99 7.74
C ALA A 183 -16.92 5.64 6.78
N ILE A 184 -16.44 6.65 6.05
CA ILE A 184 -15.16 6.62 5.34
C ILE A 184 -14.30 7.73 5.95
N LYS A 185 -13.06 7.40 6.32
CA LYS A 185 -12.04 8.35 6.73
C LYS A 185 -10.95 8.40 5.67
N GLU A 186 -10.62 9.60 5.23
CA GLU A 186 -9.57 9.85 4.26
C GLU A 186 -8.43 10.59 4.94
N PHE A 187 -7.21 10.06 4.78
CA PHE A 187 -5.98 10.64 5.28
C PHE A 187 -5.09 10.90 4.06
N GLY A 188 -5.07 12.13 3.55
CA GLY A 188 -4.27 12.32 2.37
C GLY A 188 -4.68 13.47 1.49
N PHE A 189 -4.41 13.30 0.20
CA PHE A 189 -4.14 14.35 -0.76
C PHE A 189 -2.92 15.18 -0.33
N ASP A 190 -2.03 14.58 0.43
CA ASP A 190 -0.92 15.17 1.16
C ASP A 190 0.31 14.25 1.07
N CYS A 191 1.47 14.71 1.53
CA CYS A 191 2.66 13.88 1.65
C CYS A 191 2.35 12.60 2.41
N LEU A 192 2.68 11.44 1.80
CA LEU A 192 2.39 10.11 2.33
C LEU A 192 2.82 9.93 3.79
N LEU A 193 3.92 10.58 4.21
CA LEU A 193 4.44 10.49 5.58
C LEU A 193 3.44 11.06 6.60
N TYR A 194 2.76 12.16 6.26
CA TYR A 194 1.71 12.74 7.10
C TYR A 194 0.42 11.94 7.02
N SER A 195 0.04 11.49 5.82
CA SER A 195 -1.14 10.65 5.63
C SER A 195 -1.02 9.36 6.44
N LEU A 196 0.14 8.71 6.39
CA LEU A 196 0.45 7.52 7.18
C LEU A 196 0.39 7.81 8.68
N LYS A 197 1.07 8.88 9.13
CA LYS A 197 1.06 9.27 10.54
C LYS A 197 -0.36 9.48 11.05
N ASN A 198 -1.19 10.21 10.32
CA ASN A 198 -2.57 10.49 10.68
C ASN A 198 -3.44 9.22 10.73
N LEU A 199 -3.20 8.27 9.82
CA LEU A 199 -3.87 6.97 9.83
C LEU A 199 -3.46 6.13 11.06
N LEU A 200 -2.18 6.11 11.41
CA LEU A 200 -1.68 5.41 12.60
C LEU A 200 -2.25 6.04 13.89
N ASP A 201 -2.23 7.38 13.99
CA ASP A 201 -2.84 8.11 15.11
C ASP A 201 -4.36 7.82 15.22
N TYR A 202 -5.04 7.60 14.09
CA TYR A 202 -6.46 7.19 14.09
C TYR A 202 -6.66 5.74 14.56
N GLY A 203 -5.68 4.86 14.33
CA GLY A 203 -5.66 3.52 14.91
C GLY A 203 -5.78 3.54 16.43
N ASP A 204 -5.05 4.44 17.11
CA ASP A 204 -5.17 4.64 18.56
C ASP A 204 -6.58 5.12 18.96
N VAL A 205 -7.22 5.97 18.16
CA VAL A 205 -8.58 6.49 18.43
C VAL A 205 -9.63 5.38 18.36
N ILE A 206 -9.52 4.45 17.40
CA ILE A 206 -10.49 3.35 17.27
C ILE A 206 -10.19 2.17 18.18
N ASN A 207 -9.00 2.11 18.78
CA ASN A 207 -8.58 1.05 19.70
C ASN A 207 -9.12 1.30 21.10
N ILE A 208 -10.44 1.19 21.26
CA ILE A 208 -11.14 1.45 22.52
C ILE A 208 -10.69 0.42 23.56
N ILE A 209 -10.45 0.88 24.80
CA ILE A 209 -10.12 0.01 25.91
C ILE A 209 -11.41 -0.32 26.68
N GLN A 210 -11.72 -1.61 26.76
CA GLN A 210 -12.81 -2.10 27.61
C GLN A 210 -12.25 -2.42 28.99
N SER A 211 -12.89 -1.89 30.03
CA SER A 211 -12.56 -2.16 31.43
C SER A 211 -13.55 -3.14 32.01
N ASP A 212 -13.08 -4.21 32.59
CA ASP A 212 -13.88 -5.17 33.35
C ASP A 212 -13.85 -4.82 34.83
N GLU A 213 -15.00 -4.46 35.40
CA GLU A 213 -15.21 -4.12 36.80
C GLU A 213 -15.99 -5.20 37.59
N THR A 214 -16.22 -6.36 36.97
CA THR A 214 -17.07 -7.42 37.57
C THR A 214 -16.43 -8.03 38.81
N ASN A 215 -15.10 -8.01 38.94
CA ASN A 215 -14.40 -8.55 40.10
C ASN A 215 -13.67 -7.43 40.89
N ARG A 216 -14.35 -6.82 41.87
CA ARG A 216 -13.80 -5.71 42.70
C ARG A 216 -12.64 -6.11 43.62
N LYS A 217 -12.27 -7.39 43.68
CA LYS A 217 -11.17 -7.89 44.54
C LYS A 217 -9.82 -7.96 43.82
N GLU A 218 -9.81 -7.84 42.52
CA GLU A 218 -8.59 -7.87 41.67
C GLU A 218 -8.38 -6.52 40.99
N GLU A 219 -7.16 -6.30 40.50
CA GLU A 219 -6.84 -5.15 39.68
C GLU A 219 -7.74 -5.10 38.45
N ARG A 220 -8.15 -3.89 38.08
CA ARG A 220 -8.98 -3.62 36.90
C ARG A 220 -8.32 -4.17 35.65
N LYS A 221 -8.96 -5.13 34.98
CA LYS A 221 -8.44 -5.66 33.73
C LYS A 221 -8.87 -4.77 32.57
N GLU A 222 -7.88 -4.15 31.92
CA GLU A 222 -8.09 -3.35 30.71
C GLU A 222 -7.73 -4.17 29.47
N THR A 223 -8.68 -4.26 28.53
CA THR A 223 -8.49 -5.01 27.29
C THR A 223 -8.68 -4.06 26.12
N PRO A 224 -7.62 -3.77 25.32
CA PRO A 224 -7.75 -2.99 24.09
C PRO A 224 -8.55 -3.77 23.06
N LEU A 225 -9.19 -3.06 22.11
CA LEU A 225 -9.98 -3.68 21.05
C LEU A 225 -9.11 -4.62 20.20
N PHE A 226 -7.86 -4.24 19.92
CA PHE A 226 -6.87 -5.04 19.17
C PHE A 226 -5.44 -4.69 19.60
N ASP A 227 -4.46 -5.48 19.18
CA ASP A 227 -3.04 -5.14 19.38
C ASP A 227 -2.60 -4.00 18.45
N ILE A 228 -2.37 -2.83 19.02
CA ILE A 228 -2.01 -1.61 18.28
C ILE A 228 -0.66 -1.76 17.54
N LYS A 229 0.27 -2.55 18.07
CA LYS A 229 1.59 -2.73 17.45
C LYS A 229 1.47 -3.57 16.19
N SER A 230 0.65 -4.64 16.22
CA SER A 230 0.34 -5.44 15.03
C SER A 230 -0.42 -4.62 13.97
N PHE A 231 -1.35 -3.77 14.40
CA PHE A 231 -2.06 -2.85 13.49
C PHE A 231 -1.08 -1.89 12.80
N ASN A 232 -0.24 -1.20 13.57
CA ASN A 232 0.72 -0.25 13.03
C ASN A 232 1.68 -0.93 12.05
N GLU A 233 2.18 -2.11 12.40
CA GLU A 233 3.06 -2.89 11.54
C GLU A 233 2.36 -3.32 10.24
N ALA A 234 1.13 -3.81 10.33
CA ALA A 234 0.35 -4.20 9.16
C ALA A 234 0.07 -3.02 8.22
N ILE A 235 -0.21 -1.82 8.75
CA ILE A 235 -0.40 -0.60 7.97
C ILE A 235 0.90 -0.16 7.29
N VAL A 236 2.01 -0.11 8.05
CA VAL A 236 3.32 0.27 7.49
C VAL A 236 3.73 -0.69 6.38
N ASN A 237 3.58 -1.99 6.60
CA ASN A 237 3.87 -3.01 5.59
C ASN A 237 2.94 -2.89 4.37
N ALA A 238 1.65 -2.64 4.58
CA ALA A 238 0.72 -2.44 3.48
C ALA A 238 1.14 -1.25 2.60
N VAL A 239 1.57 -0.14 3.19
CA VAL A 239 2.04 1.05 2.46
C VAL A 239 3.36 0.76 1.73
N LEU A 240 4.32 0.10 2.39
CA LEU A 240 5.63 -0.22 1.81
C LEU A 240 5.55 -1.23 0.66
N HIS A 241 4.65 -2.20 0.74
CA HIS A 241 4.55 -3.29 -0.23
C HIS A 241 3.43 -3.10 -1.26
N ASN A 242 2.66 -2.01 -1.16
CA ASN A 242 1.59 -1.73 -2.12
C ASN A 242 2.14 -1.46 -3.52
N LYS A 243 1.46 -1.98 -4.54
CA LYS A 243 1.76 -1.72 -5.94
C LYS A 243 1.16 -0.38 -6.38
N TRP A 244 1.80 0.72 -5.98
CA TRP A 244 1.32 2.09 -6.23
C TRP A 244 1.25 2.49 -7.70
N VAL A 245 1.99 1.82 -8.58
CA VAL A 245 2.04 2.12 -10.01
C VAL A 245 0.69 1.91 -10.72
N ASP A 246 -0.22 1.15 -10.13
CA ASP A 246 -1.56 0.94 -10.65
C ASP A 246 -2.54 2.08 -10.21
N GLY A 247 -2.04 3.10 -9.49
CA GLY A 247 -2.84 4.25 -9.05
C GLY A 247 -3.82 3.94 -7.92
N ASN A 248 -3.63 2.82 -7.20
CA ASN A 248 -4.52 2.41 -6.12
C ASN A 248 -3.78 2.39 -4.79
N GLU A 249 -4.42 2.93 -3.77
CA GLU A 249 -3.99 2.87 -2.39
C GLU A 249 -4.25 1.50 -1.72
N PRO A 250 -3.58 1.17 -0.60
CA PRO A 250 -3.97 0.08 0.28
C PRO A 250 -5.39 0.29 0.79
N MET A 251 -6.15 -0.79 0.94
CA MET A 251 -7.52 -0.73 1.43
C MET A 251 -7.59 -1.18 2.88
N ILE A 252 -8.05 -0.29 3.77
CA ILE A 252 -8.25 -0.59 5.17
C ILE A 252 -9.76 -0.65 5.45
N THR A 253 -10.23 -1.79 5.95
CA THR A 253 -11.65 -2.01 6.23
C THR A 253 -11.83 -2.44 7.68
N VAL A 254 -12.60 -1.68 8.44
CA VAL A 254 -12.96 -1.96 9.83
C VAL A 254 -14.38 -2.53 9.86
N TYR A 255 -14.51 -3.75 10.34
CA TYR A 255 -15.77 -4.43 10.61
C TYR A 255 -16.13 -4.37 12.10
N SER A 256 -17.24 -4.99 12.49
CA SER A 256 -17.63 -5.07 13.91
C SER A 256 -16.71 -5.97 14.75
N ASN A 257 -16.01 -6.92 14.11
CA ASN A 257 -15.21 -7.97 14.78
C ASN A 257 -13.72 -8.00 14.35
N ARG A 258 -13.30 -7.22 13.37
CA ARG A 258 -11.92 -7.22 12.86
C ARG A 258 -11.58 -5.98 12.02
N ILE A 259 -10.30 -5.83 11.74
CA ILE A 259 -9.79 -4.94 10.69
C ILE A 259 -9.16 -5.82 9.60
N GLU A 260 -9.46 -5.53 8.34
CA GLU A 260 -8.76 -6.07 7.18
C GLU A 260 -7.92 -4.98 6.51
N ILE A 261 -6.65 -5.29 6.28
CA ILE A 261 -5.68 -4.40 5.64
C ILE A 261 -5.19 -5.10 4.38
N LEU A 262 -5.59 -4.60 3.22
CA LEU A 262 -5.24 -5.14 1.92
C LEU A 262 -4.17 -4.28 1.26
N SER A 263 -3.04 -4.88 0.91
CA SER A 263 -2.04 -4.32 -0.01
C SER A 263 -2.13 -5.00 -1.37
N ARG A 264 -1.93 -4.23 -2.44
CA ARG A 264 -1.91 -4.78 -3.80
C ARG A 264 -0.53 -5.29 -4.14
N GLY A 265 -0.49 -6.42 -4.84
CA GLY A 265 0.72 -7.14 -5.20
C GLY A 265 0.81 -8.49 -4.49
N THR A 266 1.88 -9.22 -4.74
CA THR A 266 2.18 -10.52 -4.16
C THR A 266 3.52 -10.46 -3.44
N ILE A 267 3.90 -11.51 -2.73
CA ILE A 267 5.29 -11.65 -2.26
C ILE A 267 6.25 -11.61 -3.45
N ALA A 268 7.45 -11.08 -3.22
CA ALA A 268 8.45 -10.98 -4.28
C ALA A 268 8.79 -12.39 -4.84
N PRO A 269 9.04 -12.52 -6.16
CA PRO A 269 9.39 -13.83 -6.75
C PRO A 269 10.63 -14.50 -6.13
N SER A 270 11.51 -13.71 -5.52
CA SER A 270 12.71 -14.17 -4.80
C SER A 270 12.45 -14.57 -3.35
N GLN A 271 11.22 -14.37 -2.84
CA GLN A 271 10.87 -14.65 -1.45
C GLN A 271 9.98 -15.88 -1.37
N THR A 272 10.31 -16.81 -0.48
CA THR A 272 9.45 -17.95 -0.16
C THR A 272 8.36 -17.54 0.85
N LEU A 273 7.27 -18.30 0.89
CA LEU A 273 6.21 -18.08 1.88
C LEU A 273 6.72 -18.30 3.31
N GLU A 274 7.60 -19.29 3.51
CA GLU A 274 8.21 -19.53 4.82
C GLU A 274 9.15 -18.37 5.21
N GLY A 275 9.99 -17.89 4.28
CA GLY A 275 10.84 -16.72 4.50
C GLY A 275 10.04 -15.48 4.85
N PHE A 276 8.87 -15.28 4.22
CA PHE A 276 7.95 -14.21 4.59
C PHE A 276 7.52 -14.30 6.07
N TYR A 277 7.10 -15.48 6.53
CA TYR A 277 6.70 -15.66 7.93
C TYR A 277 7.85 -15.57 8.93
N LEU A 278 9.08 -15.89 8.49
CA LEU A 278 10.31 -15.71 9.30
C LEU A 278 10.81 -14.26 9.32
N GLY A 279 10.17 -13.36 8.56
CA GLY A 279 10.53 -11.95 8.52
C GLY A 279 11.68 -11.62 7.55
N GLU A 280 11.97 -12.50 6.58
CA GLU A 280 12.85 -12.16 5.46
C GLU A 280 12.18 -11.06 4.64
N SER A 281 12.62 -9.81 4.84
CA SER A 281 12.00 -8.66 4.19
C SER A 281 12.58 -8.43 2.80
N VAL A 282 11.74 -8.57 1.78
CA VAL A 282 12.05 -8.19 0.40
C VAL A 282 11.08 -7.07 0.00
N PRO A 283 11.43 -5.79 0.20
CA PRO A 283 10.51 -4.69 -0.04
C PRO A 283 10.23 -4.51 -1.54
N VAL A 284 8.95 -4.44 -1.90
CA VAL A 284 8.50 -4.12 -3.26
C VAL A 284 8.93 -2.70 -3.65
N ASN A 285 8.86 -1.76 -2.71
CA ASN A 285 9.26 -0.37 -2.90
C ASN A 285 10.54 -0.07 -2.09
N GLU A 286 11.68 -0.60 -2.57
CA GLU A 286 12.96 -0.52 -1.86
C GLU A 286 13.33 0.91 -1.43
N LYS A 287 13.23 1.90 -2.35
CA LYS A 287 13.58 3.29 -2.05
C LYS A 287 12.65 3.95 -1.04
N LEU A 288 11.37 3.64 -1.07
CA LEU A 288 10.43 4.08 -0.03
C LEU A 288 10.76 3.44 1.32
N SER A 289 11.15 2.16 1.32
CA SER A 289 11.60 1.45 2.53
C SER A 289 12.89 2.06 3.11
N GLU A 290 13.83 2.53 2.28
CA GLU A 290 15.01 3.27 2.73
C GLU A 290 14.62 4.58 3.44
N ILE A 291 13.68 5.35 2.89
CA ILE A 291 13.16 6.58 3.51
C ILE A 291 12.50 6.27 4.84
N PHE A 292 11.67 5.23 4.92
CA PHE A 292 10.99 4.86 6.17
C PHE A 292 11.99 4.45 7.25
N ALA A 293 13.05 3.71 6.89
CA ALA A 293 14.11 3.36 7.82
C ALA A 293 14.90 4.59 8.29
N GLN A 294 15.24 5.50 7.37
CA GLN A 294 15.94 6.74 7.68
C GLN A 294 15.14 7.63 8.65
N LEU A 295 13.81 7.67 8.47
CA LEU A 295 12.88 8.43 9.31
C LEU A 295 12.44 7.68 10.57
N ARG A 296 12.95 6.47 10.81
CA ARG A 296 12.59 5.59 11.93
C ARG A 296 11.09 5.25 11.98
N ILE A 297 10.45 5.16 10.82
CA ILE A 297 9.08 4.67 10.69
C ILE A 297 9.07 3.14 10.67
N SER A 298 10.09 2.52 10.05
CA SER A 298 10.35 1.08 10.05
C SER A 298 11.81 0.83 10.42
N ASP A 299 12.11 -0.27 11.11
CA ASP A 299 13.48 -0.60 11.54
C ASP A 299 14.17 -1.61 10.61
N LYS A 300 13.49 -2.09 9.58
CA LYS A 300 13.97 -3.14 8.65
C LYS A 300 14.49 -4.41 9.34
N SER A 301 14.10 -4.65 10.58
CA SER A 301 14.60 -5.80 11.36
C SER A 301 13.92 -7.12 10.99
N GLY A 302 12.89 -7.09 10.15
CA GLY A 302 12.08 -8.26 9.81
C GLY A 302 11.18 -8.78 10.94
N ARG A 303 11.07 -8.06 12.07
CA ARG A 303 10.29 -8.49 13.23
C ARG A 303 8.78 -8.29 13.10
N GLY A 304 8.32 -7.54 12.11
CA GLY A 304 6.93 -7.13 11.99
C GLY A 304 5.99 -8.30 11.70
N VAL A 305 6.24 -9.05 10.63
CA VAL A 305 5.45 -10.23 10.27
C VAL A 305 5.47 -11.30 11.37
N PRO A 306 6.64 -11.71 11.91
CA PRO A 306 6.71 -12.64 13.05
C PRO A 306 5.85 -12.21 14.24
N LYS A 307 5.82 -10.92 14.57
CA LYS A 307 5.02 -10.40 15.67
C LYS A 307 3.50 -10.49 15.41
N ILE A 308 3.06 -10.22 14.19
CA ILE A 308 1.65 -10.41 13.81
C ILE A 308 1.31 -11.91 13.89
N VAL A 309 2.20 -12.79 13.44
CA VAL A 309 2.04 -14.25 13.53
C VAL A 309 1.98 -14.72 14.98
N GLU A 310 2.81 -14.17 15.87
CA GLU A 310 2.81 -14.48 17.31
C GLU A 310 1.44 -14.13 17.94
N ASN A 311 0.88 -12.97 17.61
CA ASN A 311 -0.38 -12.49 18.19
C ASN A 311 -1.62 -13.13 17.56
N TYR A 312 -1.62 -13.43 16.25
CA TYR A 312 -2.81 -13.80 15.49
C TYR A 312 -2.64 -15.03 14.61
N SER A 313 -1.52 -15.75 14.71
CA SER A 313 -1.14 -16.89 13.89
C SER A 313 -0.93 -16.55 12.39
N ARG A 314 -0.47 -17.54 11.62
CA ARG A 314 -0.30 -17.41 10.15
C ARG A 314 -1.64 -17.18 9.42
N SER A 315 -2.75 -17.56 10.02
CA SER A 315 -4.10 -17.34 9.46
C SER A 315 -4.52 -15.87 9.39
N ALA A 316 -3.77 -14.96 10.03
CA ALA A 316 -3.93 -13.52 9.87
C ALA A 316 -3.60 -13.05 8.44
N PHE A 317 -2.83 -13.83 7.67
CA PHE A 317 -2.41 -13.50 6.32
C PHE A 317 -3.16 -14.34 5.30
N GLU A 318 -3.81 -13.68 4.35
CA GLU A 318 -4.45 -14.31 3.18
C GLU A 318 -3.72 -13.82 1.92
N PHE A 319 -3.15 -14.76 1.17
CA PHE A 319 -2.46 -14.50 -0.10
C PHE A 319 -3.44 -14.75 -1.25
N ARG A 320 -3.68 -13.73 -2.04
CA ARG A 320 -4.52 -13.77 -3.25
C ARG A 320 -3.65 -13.55 -4.49
N ASP A 321 -4.17 -13.79 -5.66
CA ASP A 321 -3.42 -13.66 -6.92
C ASP A 321 -2.74 -12.29 -7.10
N ASN A 322 -3.38 -11.20 -6.65
CA ASN A 322 -2.91 -9.83 -6.85
C ASN A 322 -2.94 -8.98 -5.57
N SER A 323 -3.07 -9.58 -4.40
CA SER A 323 -3.11 -8.85 -3.13
C SER A 323 -2.81 -9.74 -1.94
N ILE A 324 -2.33 -9.11 -0.87
CA ILE A 324 -2.15 -9.73 0.44
C ILE A 324 -3.09 -9.02 1.40
N VAL A 325 -3.85 -9.78 2.17
CA VAL A 325 -4.75 -9.25 3.20
C VAL A 325 -4.22 -9.66 4.56
N VAL A 326 -4.09 -8.69 5.46
CA VAL A 326 -3.80 -8.92 6.88
C VAL A 326 -5.07 -8.67 7.67
N THR A 327 -5.50 -9.66 8.45
CA THR A 327 -6.68 -9.59 9.31
C THR A 327 -6.24 -9.45 10.76
N ILE A 328 -6.71 -8.39 11.42
CA ILE A 328 -6.51 -8.12 12.85
C ILE A 328 -7.85 -8.35 13.56
N PRO A 329 -8.08 -9.50 14.20
CA PRO A 329 -9.30 -9.77 14.95
C PRO A 329 -9.42 -8.85 16.17
N PHE A 330 -10.66 -8.54 16.56
CA PHE A 330 -10.92 -7.80 17.78
C PHE A 330 -10.99 -8.74 19.00
N ASN A 331 -10.52 -8.26 20.13
CA ASN A 331 -10.59 -8.97 21.41
C ASN A 331 -12.04 -9.04 21.94
N TYR A 332 -12.91 -8.16 21.45
CA TYR A 332 -14.35 -8.15 21.72
C TYR A 332 -15.11 -7.52 20.55
N ASN A 333 -16.39 -7.85 20.39
CA ASN A 333 -17.21 -7.27 19.32
C ASN A 333 -17.49 -5.79 19.59
N ARG A 334 -17.15 -4.95 18.64
CA ARG A 334 -17.45 -3.52 18.68
C ARG A 334 -18.96 -3.32 18.45
N LYS A 335 -19.66 -2.67 19.38
CA LYS A 335 -21.01 -2.19 19.15
C LYS A 335 -20.94 -0.90 18.35
N VAL A 336 -21.46 -0.90 17.12
CA VAL A 336 -21.61 0.33 16.33
C VAL A 336 -22.71 1.14 16.98
N GLY A 337 -22.38 2.32 17.46
CA GLY A 337 -23.24 3.16 18.30
C GLY A 337 -22.56 3.58 19.61
N ASP A 338 -21.61 2.83 20.13
CA ASP A 338 -20.71 3.26 21.20
C ASP A 338 -19.67 4.24 20.64
N ASN A 339 -20.13 5.49 20.40
CA ASN A 339 -19.35 6.73 20.38
C ASN A 339 -18.14 6.90 19.42
N VAL A 340 -17.98 6.15 18.33
CA VAL A 340 -16.92 6.45 17.36
C VAL A 340 -17.32 7.56 16.37
N GLY A 341 -18.62 7.82 16.22
CA GLY A 341 -19.13 8.84 15.28
C GLY A 341 -19.42 10.21 15.89
N ASN A 342 -19.89 10.25 17.14
CA ASN A 342 -20.36 11.51 17.75
C ASN A 342 -19.43 12.12 18.79
N LYS A 343 -18.36 11.43 19.21
CA LYS A 343 -17.33 11.94 20.12
C LYS A 343 -15.95 12.18 19.51
N ILE A 344 -15.79 11.94 18.20
CA ILE A 344 -14.52 12.30 17.50
C ILE A 344 -14.41 13.82 17.36
N GLY A 345 -15.51 14.56 17.62
CA GLY A 345 -15.47 16.01 17.81
C GLY A 345 -15.01 16.47 19.20
N ASP A 346 -15.10 15.59 20.22
CA ASP A 346 -15.00 16.05 21.62
C ASP A 346 -14.13 15.16 22.54
N ASN A 347 -13.39 14.18 22.03
CA ASN A 347 -12.39 13.54 22.91
C ASN A 347 -11.13 14.44 22.97
N PRO A 348 -10.82 15.01 24.11
CA PRO A 348 -9.58 15.74 24.27
C PRO A 348 -8.42 14.73 24.34
N ILE A 349 -7.88 14.31 23.20
CA ILE A 349 -6.44 14.21 23.16
C ILE A 349 -6.03 15.65 23.44
N THR A 350 -5.65 15.91 24.67
CA THR A 350 -5.17 17.20 25.13
C THR A 350 -3.96 17.56 24.29
N ARG A 351 -4.21 18.08 23.12
CA ARG A 351 -3.25 18.88 22.38
C ARG A 351 -3.05 20.12 23.24
N LYS A 352 -1.83 20.56 23.35
CA LYS A 352 -1.40 21.68 24.19
C LYS A 352 -2.23 22.98 24.05
N HIS A 353 -3.28 23.01 23.19
CA HIS A 353 -4.08 24.19 22.90
C HIS A 353 -5.61 23.95 22.82
N GLY A 354 -6.15 22.77 23.13
CA GLY A 354 -7.62 22.56 23.20
C GLY A 354 -8.39 22.63 21.86
N LEU A 355 -7.71 22.58 20.71
CA LEU A 355 -8.32 22.62 19.38
C LEU A 355 -8.52 21.21 18.82
N ASN A 356 -9.68 20.95 18.22
CA ASN A 356 -9.89 19.75 17.40
C ASN A 356 -9.44 19.99 15.95
N LEU A 357 -9.28 18.90 15.17
CA LEU A 357 -8.82 18.95 13.79
C LEU A 357 -9.64 19.90 12.90
N THR A 358 -10.95 19.92 13.08
CA THR A 358 -11.84 20.82 12.31
C THR A 358 -11.57 22.28 12.61
N ARG A 359 -11.32 22.61 13.87
CA ARG A 359 -10.99 23.98 14.31
C ARG A 359 -9.62 24.41 13.82
N GLU A 360 -8.61 23.50 13.87
CA GLU A 360 -7.30 23.75 13.30
C GLU A 360 -7.37 24.00 11.79
N ARG A 361 -8.14 23.19 11.04
CA ARG A 361 -8.36 23.43 9.60
C ARG A 361 -9.05 24.75 9.33
N ILE A 362 -10.08 25.10 10.10
CA ILE A 362 -10.74 26.42 9.97
C ILE A 362 -9.75 27.56 10.20
N ILE A 363 -8.85 27.44 11.18
CA ILE A 363 -7.79 28.43 11.44
C ILE A 363 -6.84 28.52 10.25
N LEU A 364 -6.40 27.39 9.71
CA LEU A 364 -5.49 27.36 8.56
C LEU A 364 -6.12 28.00 7.32
N GLU A 365 -7.38 27.69 7.02
CA GLU A 365 -8.08 28.30 5.90
C GLU A 365 -8.30 29.80 6.10
N MET A 366 -8.59 30.25 7.33
CA MET A 366 -8.70 31.67 7.65
C MET A 366 -7.38 32.42 7.64
N ARG A 367 -6.25 31.74 7.89
CA ARG A 367 -4.91 32.33 7.71
C ARG A 367 -4.56 32.49 6.24
N HIS A 368 -4.96 31.52 5.41
CA HIS A 368 -4.71 31.55 3.98
C HIS A 368 -5.62 32.60 3.29
N ASP A 369 -6.90 32.64 3.66
CA ASP A 369 -7.86 33.65 3.20
C ASP A 369 -8.67 34.22 4.37
N PRO A 370 -8.30 35.41 4.89
CA PRO A 370 -9.04 36.08 5.97
C PRO A 370 -10.50 36.40 5.63
N ASN A 371 -10.84 36.48 4.33
CA ASN A 371 -12.19 36.80 3.85
C ASN A 371 -13.04 35.54 3.60
N ILE A 372 -12.49 34.35 3.78
CA ILE A 372 -13.20 33.10 3.52
C ILE A 372 -14.58 33.08 4.17
N THR A 373 -15.59 32.75 3.37
CA THR A 373 -16.98 32.71 3.81
C THR A 373 -17.32 31.40 4.52
N LYS A 374 -18.42 31.39 5.29
CA LYS A 374 -18.90 30.15 5.90
C LYS A 374 -19.30 29.11 4.85
N ALA A 375 -19.86 29.54 3.73
CA ALA A 375 -20.26 28.66 2.64
C ALA A 375 -19.04 27.96 2.01
N GLU A 376 -17.95 28.68 1.80
CA GLU A 376 -16.70 28.12 1.31
C GLU A 376 -16.09 27.14 2.31
N LEU A 377 -16.11 27.46 3.60
CA LEU A 377 -15.68 26.53 4.66
C LEU A 377 -16.51 25.24 4.69
N VAL A 378 -17.81 25.33 4.46
CA VAL A 378 -18.70 24.16 4.34
C VAL A 378 -18.26 23.25 3.20
N VAL A 379 -17.99 23.82 2.04
CA VAL A 379 -17.54 23.10 0.84
C VAL A 379 -16.14 22.50 1.06
N LEU A 380 -15.18 23.31 1.52
CA LEU A 380 -13.79 22.91 1.72
C LEU A 380 -13.62 21.84 2.80
N LEU A 381 -14.41 21.91 3.86
CA LEU A 381 -14.29 21.00 4.99
C LEU A 381 -15.24 19.80 4.91
N GLY A 382 -16.23 19.83 4.00
CA GLY A 382 -17.23 18.78 3.86
C GLY A 382 -18.12 18.59 5.09
N ILE A 383 -18.41 19.67 5.84
CA ILE A 383 -19.21 19.66 7.07
C ILE A 383 -20.44 20.56 6.96
N SER A 384 -21.45 20.35 7.81
CA SER A 384 -22.68 21.13 7.76
C SER A 384 -22.46 22.59 8.17
N ASN A 385 -23.37 23.51 7.70
CA ASN A 385 -23.37 24.91 8.11
C ASN A 385 -23.38 25.08 9.64
N THR A 386 -24.21 24.29 10.34
CA THR A 386 -24.31 24.29 11.80
C THR A 386 -22.98 23.91 12.46
N ALA A 387 -22.25 22.93 11.87
CA ALA A 387 -20.95 22.52 12.38
C ALA A 387 -19.90 23.63 12.20
N VAL A 388 -19.88 24.31 11.04
CA VAL A 388 -19.02 25.49 10.80
C VAL A 388 -19.31 26.58 11.81
N ASP A 389 -20.60 26.93 12.01
CA ASP A 389 -21.02 27.98 12.95
C ASP A 389 -20.58 27.69 14.39
N ASN A 390 -20.77 26.46 14.85
CA ASN A 390 -20.38 26.05 16.19
C ASN A 390 -18.85 26.12 16.39
N ASN A 391 -18.08 25.71 15.40
CA ASN A 391 -16.62 25.77 15.48
C ASN A 391 -16.12 27.22 15.41
N ILE A 392 -16.65 28.06 14.54
CA ILE A 392 -16.30 29.49 14.48
C ILE A 392 -16.68 30.21 15.80
N ARG A 393 -17.83 29.88 16.38
CA ARG A 393 -18.24 30.43 17.69
C ARG A 393 -17.24 30.07 18.77
N TYR A 394 -16.87 28.79 18.87
CA TYR A 394 -15.87 28.31 19.80
C TYR A 394 -14.52 29.02 19.64
N LEU A 395 -14.02 29.11 18.40
CA LEU A 395 -12.74 29.76 18.11
C LEU A 395 -12.73 31.23 18.52
N ARG A 396 -13.84 31.93 18.32
CA ARG A 396 -14.01 33.32 18.74
C ARG A 396 -14.09 33.46 20.27
N GLU A 397 -14.91 32.64 20.93
CA GLU A 397 -15.09 32.68 22.39
C GLU A 397 -13.80 32.31 23.17
N ASN A 398 -12.93 31.49 22.56
CA ASN A 398 -11.64 31.09 23.14
C ASN A 398 -10.44 31.93 22.65
N GLY A 399 -10.70 33.02 21.92
CA GLY A 399 -9.69 34.00 21.52
C GLY A 399 -8.67 33.49 20.47
N TYR A 400 -9.08 32.55 19.61
CA TYR A 400 -8.26 32.10 18.48
C TYR A 400 -8.45 32.96 17.24
N ILE A 401 -9.65 33.52 17.06
CA ILE A 401 -10.00 34.40 15.95
C ILE A 401 -10.76 35.62 16.44
N ILE A 402 -10.59 36.73 15.74
CA ILE A 402 -11.36 37.94 15.93
C ILE A 402 -11.98 38.41 14.58
N ARG A 403 -13.13 39.04 14.65
CA ARG A 403 -13.67 39.70 13.47
C ARG A 403 -13.25 41.18 13.46
N VAL A 404 -12.65 41.60 12.38
CA VAL A 404 -12.22 42.98 12.14
C VAL A 404 -13.13 43.62 11.08
N GLY A 405 -13.72 44.79 11.36
CA GLY A 405 -14.57 45.52 10.45
C GLY A 405 -16.07 45.26 10.60
N GLU A 406 -16.89 45.87 9.72
CA GLU A 406 -18.35 45.81 9.73
C GLU A 406 -18.94 44.48 9.23
N ASN A 407 -20.25 44.24 9.48
CA ASN A 407 -20.93 42.99 9.17
C ASN A 407 -20.92 42.60 7.68
N LYS A 408 -20.79 43.53 6.76
CA LYS A 408 -20.79 43.27 5.31
C LYS A 408 -19.39 43.18 4.70
N ASN A 409 -18.39 43.90 5.23
CA ASN A 409 -17.05 44.02 4.64
C ASN A 409 -15.93 43.67 5.64
N GLY A 410 -16.22 42.99 6.74
CA GLY A 410 -15.24 42.60 7.73
C GLY A 410 -14.65 41.25 7.43
N TYR A 411 -13.36 41.06 7.78
CA TYR A 411 -12.63 39.82 7.67
C TYR A 411 -12.36 39.16 9.06
N ARG A 412 -11.82 37.95 9.07
CA ARG A 412 -11.46 37.26 10.30
C ARG A 412 -9.93 37.19 10.42
N GLU A 413 -9.45 37.68 11.53
CA GLU A 413 -8.02 37.63 11.86
C GLU A 413 -7.75 36.50 12.87
N VAL A 414 -6.72 35.70 12.61
CA VAL A 414 -6.29 34.63 13.50
C VAL A 414 -5.28 35.19 14.48
N LEU A 415 -5.56 35.04 15.79
CA LEU A 415 -4.77 35.60 16.90
C LEU A 415 -3.76 34.60 17.51
N LYS A 416 -4.02 33.28 17.41
CA LYS A 416 -3.19 32.22 18.03
C LYS A 416 -2.85 31.10 17.06
#